data_8bd438225444abfac636ff4b761183d2
#
_entry.id   8bd438225444abfac636ff4b761183d2
#
_cell.length_a   1.000
_cell.length_b   1.000
_cell.length_c   1.000
_cell.angle_alpha   90.00
_cell.angle_beta   90.00
_cell.angle_gamma   90.00
#
_symmetry.space_group_name_H-M   'P 1'
#
loop_
_entity.id
_entity.type
_entity.pdbx_description
1 polymer ?
#
loop_
_entity_poly.entity_id
_entity_poly.type
_entity_poly.pdbx_seq_one_letter_code
_entity_poly.pdbx_strand_id
1 'polypeptide(L)'
;MPFLRVDAYEGRSKEQVKELLDAIHRAILSAFGVPLRDRYQVYQEHSESNFIVQDTGLGIDRTKSVVFIGITSRQRTKAQKRHLYTKLVEELMTCGIEQNDIVVSISPNADADWSFGNGRAQFLTGEL
;
A
#
# COMPACT_ATOMS: atom_id res chain seq x y z
N MET A 1 -10.97 4.21 -3.80
CA MET A 1 -10.53 4.70 -2.51
C MET A 1 -9.72 3.64 -1.79
N PRO A 2 -8.41 3.71 -1.80
CA PRO A 2 -7.60 2.78 -1.03
C PRO A 2 -7.19 3.36 0.32
N PHE A 3 -7.29 2.54 1.36
CA PHE A 3 -6.63 2.77 2.62
C PHE A 3 -5.44 1.82 2.70
N LEU A 4 -4.25 2.36 2.94
CA LEU A 4 -3.02 1.58 2.97
C LEU A 4 -2.42 1.55 4.37
N ARG A 5 -2.03 0.36 4.78
CA ARG A 5 -1.24 0.13 5.97
C ARG A 5 0.09 -0.49 5.55
N VAL A 6 1.17 0.15 5.93
CA VAL A 6 2.52 -0.32 5.62
C VAL A 6 3.18 -0.74 6.92
N ASP A 7 3.55 -2.00 7.02
CA ASP A 7 4.31 -2.55 8.13
C ASP A 7 5.74 -2.83 7.68
N ALA A 8 6.70 -2.46 8.52
CA ALA A 8 8.12 -2.58 8.21
C ALA A 8 8.95 -2.69 9.48
N TYR A 9 10.22 -3.09 9.35
CA TYR A 9 11.17 -3.03 10.47
C TYR A 9 11.52 -1.58 10.78
N GLU A 10 11.80 -1.30 12.05
CA GLU A 10 12.30 0.00 12.49
C GLU A 10 13.66 0.32 11.85
N GLY A 11 13.99 1.60 11.77
CA GLY A 11 15.30 2.08 11.29
C GLY A 11 15.23 3.13 10.19
N ARG A 12 14.07 3.34 9.55
CA ARG A 12 13.94 4.40 8.54
C ARG A 12 13.80 5.76 9.21
N SER A 13 14.41 6.78 8.62
CA SER A 13 14.22 8.17 9.03
C SER A 13 12.84 8.67 8.60
N LYS A 14 12.41 9.80 9.14
CA LYS A 14 11.15 10.43 8.74
C LYS A 14 11.13 10.74 7.24
N GLU A 15 12.26 11.17 6.69
CA GLU A 15 12.41 11.46 5.27
C GLU A 15 12.28 10.20 4.42
N GLN A 16 12.89 9.11 4.86
CA GLN A 16 12.80 7.81 4.17
C GLN A 16 11.36 7.27 4.20
N VAL A 17 10.67 7.42 5.32
CA VAL A 17 9.25 7.02 5.43
C VAL A 17 8.40 7.85 4.49
N LYS A 18 8.62 9.16 4.43
CA LYS A 18 7.89 10.04 3.52
C LYS A 18 8.11 9.66 2.06
N GLU A 19 9.35 9.42 1.67
CA GLU A 19 9.69 8.98 0.31
C GLU A 19 9.00 7.67 -0.05
N LEU A 20 8.99 6.71 0.88
CA LEU A 20 8.33 5.42 0.71
C LEU A 20 6.82 5.60 0.51
N LEU A 21 6.17 6.37 1.36
CA LEU A 21 4.72 6.61 1.27
C LEU A 21 4.35 7.38 0.00
N ASP A 22 5.17 8.34 -0.40
CA ASP A 22 4.99 9.08 -1.66
C ASP A 22 5.12 8.14 -2.87
N ALA A 23 6.10 7.25 -2.86
CA ALA A 23 6.31 6.28 -3.93
C ALA A 23 5.12 5.32 -4.06
N ILE A 24 4.62 4.81 -2.94
CA ILE A 24 3.44 3.95 -2.92
C ILE A 24 2.23 4.71 -3.50
N HIS A 25 2.06 5.97 -3.12
CA HIS A 25 0.95 6.77 -3.63
C HIS A 25 1.03 6.97 -5.14
N ARG A 26 2.22 7.23 -5.69
CA ARG A 26 2.40 7.30 -7.16
C ARG A 26 1.98 6.02 -7.85
N ALA A 27 2.32 4.87 -7.28
CA ALA A 27 1.91 3.58 -7.83
C ALA A 27 0.38 3.42 -7.81
N ILE A 28 -0.26 3.80 -6.72
CA ILE A 28 -1.73 3.76 -6.59
C ILE A 28 -2.39 4.68 -7.62
N LEU A 29 -1.91 5.89 -7.78
CA LEU A 29 -2.45 6.83 -8.78
C LEU A 29 -2.37 6.24 -10.19
N SER A 30 -1.24 5.66 -10.52
CA SER A 30 -1.01 5.05 -11.83
C SER A 30 -1.90 3.85 -12.08
N ALA A 31 -2.02 2.96 -11.11
CA ALA A 31 -2.72 1.69 -11.29
C ALA A 31 -4.23 1.79 -11.12
N PHE A 32 -4.69 2.62 -10.18
CA PHE A 32 -6.11 2.69 -9.83
C PHE A 32 -6.81 3.96 -10.33
N GLY A 33 -6.05 4.95 -10.80
CA GLY A 33 -6.62 6.17 -11.37
C GLY A 33 -7.42 7.00 -10.38
N VAL A 34 -7.08 6.95 -9.10
CA VAL A 34 -7.78 7.72 -8.06
C VAL A 34 -7.31 9.17 -8.07
N PRO A 35 -8.12 10.12 -7.52
CA PRO A 35 -7.68 11.51 -7.38
C PRO A 35 -6.45 11.66 -6.50
N LEU A 36 -5.65 12.67 -6.75
CA LEU A 36 -4.39 12.92 -6.01
C LEU A 36 -4.60 13.00 -4.50
N ARG A 37 -5.70 13.59 -4.05
CA ARG A 37 -6.01 13.77 -2.63
C ARG A 37 -6.73 12.58 -2.01
N ASP A 38 -6.96 11.54 -2.77
CA ASP A 38 -7.51 10.29 -2.27
C ASP A 38 -6.38 9.45 -1.69
N ARG A 39 -5.90 9.88 -0.52
CA ARG A 39 -4.69 9.34 0.08
C ARG A 39 -4.90 9.13 1.57
N TYR A 40 -4.92 7.85 1.97
CA TYR A 40 -5.02 7.41 3.35
C TYR A 40 -3.95 6.36 3.60
N GLN A 41 -2.93 6.72 4.39
CA GLN A 41 -1.76 5.88 4.60
C GLN A 41 -1.38 5.87 6.09
N VAL A 42 -1.05 4.68 6.59
CA VAL A 42 -0.47 4.48 7.91
C VAL A 42 0.85 3.74 7.72
N TYR A 43 1.89 4.23 8.36
CA TYR A 43 3.18 3.53 8.44
C TYR A 43 3.40 3.08 9.88
N GLN A 44 3.64 1.77 10.05
CA GLN A 44 3.88 1.17 11.36
C GLN A 44 5.22 0.43 11.33
N GLU A 45 6.17 0.89 12.13
CA GLU A 45 7.44 0.17 12.28
C GLU A 45 7.39 -0.79 13.45
N HIS A 46 8.20 -1.85 13.36
CA HIS A 46 8.26 -2.94 14.33
C HIS A 46 9.71 -3.30 14.66
N SER A 47 9.92 -3.76 15.89
CA SER A 47 11.19 -4.40 16.24
C SER A 47 11.31 -5.74 15.49
N GLU A 48 12.55 -6.22 15.34
CA GLU A 48 12.83 -7.48 14.64
C GLU A 48 12.04 -8.67 15.20
N SER A 49 11.84 -8.71 16.52
CA SER A 49 11.12 -9.80 17.18
C SER A 49 9.62 -9.78 16.95
N ASN A 50 9.06 -8.66 16.50
CA ASN A 50 7.60 -8.47 16.40
C ASN A 50 7.08 -8.45 14.97
N PHE A 51 7.94 -8.70 13.98
CA PHE A 51 7.54 -8.66 12.58
C PHE A 51 8.29 -9.75 11.81
N ILE A 52 7.52 -10.69 11.26
CA ILE A 52 8.07 -11.83 10.54
C ILE A 52 7.48 -11.83 9.14
N VAL A 53 8.34 -11.79 8.13
CA VAL A 53 7.95 -11.88 6.72
C VAL A 53 8.81 -12.94 6.06
N GLN A 54 8.21 -14.05 5.73
CA GLN A 54 8.84 -15.15 5.02
C GLN A 54 8.43 -15.15 3.54
N ASP A 55 8.54 -16.28 2.86
CA ASP A 55 8.50 -16.30 1.40
C ASP A 55 7.39 -17.19 0.80
N THR A 56 6.47 -17.65 1.62
CA THR A 56 5.37 -18.55 1.19
C THR A 56 5.87 -19.86 0.54
N GLY A 57 7.13 -20.19 0.74
CA GLY A 57 7.75 -21.35 0.10
C GLY A 57 8.20 -21.12 -1.34
N LEU A 58 8.28 -19.84 -1.77
CA LEU A 58 8.64 -19.47 -3.15
C LEU A 58 10.16 -19.28 -3.35
N GLY A 59 10.96 -19.37 -2.28
CA GLY A 59 12.40 -19.14 -2.37
C GLY A 59 12.78 -17.68 -2.55
N ILE A 60 11.98 -16.75 -2.01
CA ILE A 60 12.24 -15.32 -2.11
C ILE A 60 13.05 -14.87 -0.88
N ASP A 61 14.24 -14.34 -1.12
CA ASP A 61 15.09 -13.80 -0.06
C ASP A 61 14.59 -12.42 0.37
N ARG A 62 14.38 -12.25 1.69
CA ARG A 62 13.99 -10.97 2.28
C ARG A 62 15.18 -10.32 2.97
N THR A 63 15.19 -8.99 2.97
CA THR A 63 16.14 -8.20 3.76
C THR A 63 15.40 -7.40 4.84
N LYS A 64 16.14 -6.66 5.64
CA LYS A 64 15.54 -5.75 6.65
C LYS A 64 14.77 -4.57 6.02
N SER A 65 14.90 -4.39 4.71
CA SER A 65 14.13 -3.39 3.97
C SER A 65 12.73 -3.83 3.60
N VAL A 66 12.33 -5.06 3.94
CA VAL A 66 11.03 -5.61 3.55
C VAL A 66 9.87 -4.75 4.06
N VAL A 67 8.88 -4.59 3.20
CA VAL A 67 7.63 -3.88 3.53
C VAL A 67 6.45 -4.80 3.22
N PHE A 68 5.47 -4.80 4.12
CA PHE A 68 4.20 -5.46 3.89
C PHE A 68 3.12 -4.40 3.73
N ILE A 69 2.52 -4.33 2.54
CA ILE A 69 1.53 -3.31 2.18
C ILE A 69 0.16 -3.96 2.16
N GLY A 70 -0.67 -3.62 3.16
CA GLY A 70 -2.06 -4.02 3.21
C GLY A 70 -2.93 -2.91 2.61
N ILE A 71 -3.81 -3.28 1.68
CA ILE A 71 -4.65 -2.33 0.97
C ILE A 71 -6.10 -2.71 1.12
N THR A 72 -6.91 -1.82 1.71
CA THR A 72 -8.36 -1.94 1.70
C THR A 72 -8.89 -1.01 0.62
N SER A 73 -9.66 -1.54 -0.32
CA SER A 73 -10.11 -0.79 -1.49
C SER A 73 -11.47 -1.29 -1.98
N ARG A 74 -12.17 -0.44 -2.72
CA ARG A 74 -13.26 -0.92 -3.57
C ARG A 74 -12.69 -1.96 -4.54
N GLN A 75 -13.59 -2.78 -5.12
CA GLN A 75 -13.18 -3.80 -6.10
C GLN A 75 -12.33 -3.21 -7.22
N ARG A 76 -11.26 -3.90 -7.52
CA ARG A 76 -10.37 -3.61 -8.65
C ARG A 76 -10.28 -4.85 -9.54
N THR A 77 -10.04 -4.64 -10.81
CA THR A 77 -9.87 -5.76 -11.75
C THR A 77 -8.53 -6.47 -11.51
N LYS A 78 -8.44 -7.70 -11.98
CA LYS A 78 -7.16 -8.43 -11.94
C LYS A 78 -6.05 -7.66 -12.67
N ALA A 79 -6.40 -7.02 -13.79
CA ALA A 79 -5.45 -6.21 -14.56
C ALA A 79 -4.95 -5.01 -13.76
N GLN A 80 -5.84 -4.29 -13.07
CA GLN A 80 -5.45 -3.17 -12.21
C GLN A 80 -4.54 -3.61 -11.08
N LYS A 81 -4.83 -4.75 -10.45
CA LYS A 81 -4.00 -5.30 -9.36
C LYS A 81 -2.61 -5.68 -9.87
N ARG A 82 -2.52 -6.36 -11.00
CA ARG A 82 -1.22 -6.70 -11.63
C ARG A 82 -0.43 -5.44 -11.96
N HIS A 83 -1.10 -4.44 -12.51
CA HIS A 83 -0.48 -3.15 -12.83
C HIS A 83 0.07 -2.48 -11.56
N LEU A 84 -0.70 -2.54 -10.45
CA LEU A 84 -0.25 -2.01 -9.17
C LEU A 84 1.04 -2.70 -8.71
N TYR A 85 1.10 -4.03 -8.76
CA TYR A 85 2.29 -4.76 -8.34
C TYR A 85 3.52 -4.35 -9.14
N THR A 86 3.38 -4.21 -10.45
CA THR A 86 4.45 -3.73 -11.32
C THR A 86 4.88 -2.30 -10.98
N LYS A 87 3.91 -1.41 -10.76
CA LYS A 87 4.19 -0.01 -10.42
C LYS A 87 4.83 0.13 -9.04
N LEU A 88 4.43 -0.70 -8.09
CA LEU A 88 5.07 -0.70 -6.76
C LEU A 88 6.56 -1.07 -6.88
N VAL A 89 6.88 -2.08 -7.69
CA VAL A 89 8.29 -2.45 -7.94
C VAL A 89 9.06 -1.27 -8.53
N GLU A 90 8.52 -0.63 -9.58
CA GLU A 90 9.17 0.51 -10.23
C GLU A 90 9.37 1.69 -9.27
N GLU A 91 8.33 2.07 -8.54
CA GLU A 91 8.37 3.25 -7.68
C GLU A 91 9.22 3.02 -6.41
N LEU A 92 9.12 1.84 -5.80
CA LEU A 92 9.88 1.55 -4.58
C LEU A 92 11.37 1.34 -4.85
N MET A 93 11.74 1.00 -6.08
CA MET A 93 13.15 0.95 -6.48
C MET A 93 13.82 2.33 -6.31
N THR A 94 13.08 3.42 -6.52
CA THR A 94 13.61 4.77 -6.30
C THR A 94 13.94 5.05 -4.84
N CYS A 95 13.37 4.26 -3.91
CA CYS A 95 13.63 4.33 -2.48
C CYS A 95 14.68 3.28 -2.03
N GLY A 96 15.27 2.55 -2.96
CA GLY A 96 16.24 1.50 -2.64
C GLY A 96 15.61 0.20 -2.14
N ILE A 97 14.32 0.01 -2.33
CA ILE A 97 13.62 -1.23 -1.94
C ILE A 97 13.48 -2.09 -3.18
N GLU A 98 14.07 -3.28 -3.14
CA GLU A 98 14.05 -4.21 -4.27
C GLU A 98 12.76 -5.03 -4.28
N GLN A 99 12.43 -5.59 -5.43
CA GLN A 99 11.17 -6.31 -5.64
C GLN A 99 10.96 -7.48 -4.68
N ASN A 100 12.04 -8.15 -4.26
CA ASN A 100 11.99 -9.26 -3.30
C ASN A 100 11.56 -8.84 -1.90
N ASP A 101 11.54 -7.55 -1.60
CA ASP A 101 11.17 -7.00 -0.30
C ASP A 101 9.78 -6.35 -0.29
N ILE A 102 8.98 -6.59 -1.32
CA ILE A 102 7.64 -6.00 -1.44
C ILE A 102 6.59 -7.08 -1.37
N VAL A 103 5.78 -7.07 -0.30
CA VAL A 103 4.64 -7.97 -0.13
C VAL A 103 3.37 -7.13 -0.12
N VAL A 104 2.36 -7.57 -0.85
CA VAL A 104 1.09 -6.84 -0.96
C VAL A 104 -0.07 -7.78 -0.72
N SER A 105 -1.06 -7.31 0.05
CA SER A 105 -2.34 -7.99 0.21
C SER A 105 -3.46 -6.98 0.04
N ILE A 106 -4.45 -7.30 -0.78
CA ILE A 106 -5.58 -6.43 -1.08
C ILE A 106 -6.85 -7.05 -0.52
N SER A 107 -7.56 -6.28 0.32
CA SER A 107 -8.86 -6.66 0.88
C SER A 107 -9.93 -5.78 0.24
N PRO A 108 -10.81 -6.34 -0.59
CA PRO A 108 -11.87 -5.54 -1.23
C PRO A 108 -13.02 -5.26 -0.28
N ASN A 109 -13.66 -4.11 -0.49
CA ASN A 109 -14.92 -3.77 0.14
C ASN A 109 -15.85 -3.08 -0.87
N ALA A 110 -17.00 -2.59 -0.40
CA ALA A 110 -18.05 -2.01 -1.24
C ALA A 110 -18.24 -0.53 -0.93
N ASP A 111 -19.01 0.15 -1.77
CA ASP A 111 -19.30 1.58 -1.64
C ASP A 111 -19.90 1.93 -0.27
N ALA A 112 -20.77 1.10 0.26
CA ALA A 112 -21.42 1.32 1.55
C ALA A 112 -20.46 1.20 2.74
N ASP A 113 -19.25 0.69 2.53
CA ASP A 113 -18.26 0.47 3.58
C ASP A 113 -17.38 1.70 3.83
N TRP A 114 -17.68 2.84 3.17
CA TRP A 114 -16.88 4.05 3.26
C TRP A 114 -17.69 5.24 3.74
N SER A 115 -17.15 5.93 4.73
CA SER A 115 -17.54 7.28 5.11
C SER A 115 -16.27 8.11 5.25
N PHE A 116 -16.14 9.18 4.47
CA PHE A 116 -14.96 10.04 4.46
C PHE A 116 -15.13 11.26 5.35
N GLY A 117 -16.11 11.22 6.21
CA GLY A 117 -16.37 12.31 7.16
C GLY A 117 -17.82 12.75 7.11
N ASN A 118 -18.19 13.59 8.07
CA ASN A 118 -19.52 14.18 8.21
C ASN A 118 -20.64 13.14 8.42
N GLY A 119 -20.30 11.90 8.76
CA GLY A 119 -21.28 10.85 9.01
C GLY A 119 -22.04 10.39 7.76
N ARG A 120 -21.51 10.65 6.57
CA ARG A 120 -22.17 10.29 5.30
C ARG A 120 -21.34 9.28 4.51
N ALA A 121 -22.04 8.43 3.77
CA ALA A 121 -21.44 7.50 2.83
C ALA A 121 -21.41 8.16 1.43
N GLN A 122 -20.34 8.85 1.12
CA GLN A 122 -20.28 9.72 -0.05
C GLN A 122 -20.40 8.99 -1.39
N PHE A 123 -20.03 7.70 -1.43
CA PHE A 123 -20.30 6.89 -2.64
C PHE A 123 -21.78 6.61 -2.85
N LEU A 124 -22.60 6.63 -1.79
CA LEU A 124 -24.03 6.39 -1.88
C LEU A 124 -24.84 7.67 -2.05
N THR A 125 -24.30 8.82 -1.61
CA THR A 125 -25.00 10.11 -1.70
C THR A 125 -24.82 10.78 -3.06
N GLY A 126 -23.90 10.28 -3.88
CA GLY A 126 -23.57 10.89 -5.17
C GLY A 126 -22.56 12.03 -5.08
N GLU A 127 -21.94 12.25 -3.93
CA GLU A 127 -20.88 13.25 -3.75
C GLU A 127 -19.56 12.82 -4.41
N LEU A 128 -19.41 11.51 -4.64
CA LEU A 128 -18.26 10.90 -5.32
C LEU A 128 -18.71 9.98 -6.45
#